data_80a9b5ae814e09577d33a9f26977f496
#
_entry.id   80a9b5ae814e09577d33a9f26977f496
#
_cell.length_a   1.000
_cell.length_b   1.000
_cell.length_c   1.000
_cell.angle_alpha   90.00
_cell.angle_beta   90.00
_cell.angle_gamma   90.00
#
_symmetry.space_group_name_H-M   'P 1'
#
loop_
_entity.id
_entity.type
_entity.pdbx_description
1 polymer ?
#
loop_
_entity_poly.entity_id
_entity_poly.type
_entity_poly.pdbx_seq_one_letter_code
_entity_poly.pdbx_strand_id
1 'polypeptide(L)'
;GSLRDMLLGSYRLVWINDVNFIYAIIIGIVLMRIMNASIDKYRREIALFDTMGIALFTVLGTAKTLDLGFHPVIAAIMGMFTAVMGGVLRDTLINATPVIFRKEIYATACLVGAVLFLILDSFDVNRTFNFVLSGMLIITVRQLAIYYHWSVPKFGKS
;
A
#
# COMPACT_ATOMS: atom_id res chain seq x y z
N GLY A 1 8.07 -3.27 1.89
CA GLY A 1 8.55 -4.03 2.38
C GLY A 1 9.51 -5.19 2.25
N SER A 2 9.65 -5.92 3.36
CA SER A 2 10.60 -7.03 3.45
C SER A 2 10.43 -8.10 2.37
N LEU A 3 9.20 -8.47 2.06
CA LEU A 3 8.91 -9.45 0.99
C LEU A 3 9.38 -8.96 -0.38
N ARG A 4 9.14 -7.68 -0.69
CA ARG A 4 9.65 -7.07 -1.91
C ARG A 4 11.18 -7.10 -1.94
N ASP A 5 11.83 -6.70 -0.85
CA ASP A 5 13.29 -6.62 -0.77
C ASP A 5 13.93 -8.01 -0.92
N MET A 6 13.29 -9.05 -0.38
CA MET A 6 13.70 -10.44 -0.61
C MET A 6 13.56 -10.86 -2.08
N LEU A 7 12.43 -10.53 -2.73
CA LEU A 7 12.19 -10.86 -4.14
C LEU A 7 13.15 -10.14 -5.09
N LEU A 8 13.53 -8.91 -4.75
CA LEU A 8 14.48 -8.12 -5.53
C LEU A 8 15.95 -8.41 -5.21
N GLY A 9 16.23 -9.38 -4.32
CA GLY A 9 17.59 -9.72 -3.90
C GLY A 9 18.27 -8.63 -3.07
N SER A 10 17.52 -7.66 -2.56
CA SER A 10 18.02 -6.59 -1.72
C SER A 10 18.03 -7.03 -0.26
N TYR A 11 19.17 -7.55 0.20
CA TYR A 11 19.31 -8.12 1.56
C TYR A 11 19.33 -7.08 2.70
N ARG A 12 19.28 -5.77 2.41
CA ARG A 12 19.22 -4.73 3.44
C ARG A 12 17.78 -4.48 3.87
N LEU A 13 17.32 -5.26 4.82
CA LEU A 13 16.03 -5.01 5.49
C LEU A 13 16.19 -3.80 6.42
N VAL A 14 15.56 -2.69 6.09
CA VAL A 14 15.70 -1.40 6.77
C VAL A 14 15.39 -1.50 8.27
N TRP A 15 14.35 -2.24 8.64
CA TRP A 15 13.92 -2.36 10.04
C TRP A 15 14.85 -3.17 10.94
N ILE A 16 15.72 -4.02 10.38
CA ILE A 16 16.71 -4.77 11.15
C ILE A 16 17.85 -3.88 11.61
N ASN A 17 18.16 -2.85 10.83
CA ASN A 17 19.26 -1.93 11.11
C ASN A 17 18.84 -0.70 11.93
N ASP A 18 17.54 -0.49 12.16
CA ASP A 18 17.03 0.67 12.87
C ASP A 18 16.00 0.25 13.93
N VAL A 19 16.45 0.25 15.18
CA VAL A 19 15.63 -0.11 16.35
C VAL A 19 14.43 0.80 16.55
N ASN A 20 14.43 2.00 15.97
CA ASN A 20 13.31 2.95 16.07
C ASN A 20 12.01 2.37 15.50
N PHE A 21 12.09 1.49 14.49
CA PHE A 21 10.92 0.78 13.98
C PHE A 21 10.26 -0.10 15.04
N ILE A 22 11.06 -0.78 15.88
CA ILE A 22 10.56 -1.63 16.96
C ILE A 22 9.90 -0.78 18.03
N TYR A 23 10.51 0.35 18.41
CA TYR A 23 9.91 1.28 19.36
C TYR A 23 8.60 1.87 18.84
N ALA A 24 8.53 2.26 17.56
CA ALA A 24 7.31 2.76 16.96
C ALA A 24 6.17 1.71 16.99
N ILE A 25 6.48 0.45 16.73
CA ILE A 25 5.51 -0.65 16.80
C ILE A 25 5.02 -0.85 18.24
N ILE A 26 5.92 -0.89 19.23
CA ILE A 26 5.57 -1.06 20.64
C ILE A 26 4.68 0.11 21.11
N ILE A 27 5.06 1.34 20.79
CA ILE A 27 4.27 2.53 21.12
C ILE A 27 2.87 2.45 20.49
N GLY A 28 2.77 2.04 19.23
CA GLY A 28 1.49 1.85 18.54
C GLY A 28 0.59 0.82 19.24
N ILE A 29 1.16 -0.31 19.66
CA ILE A 29 0.42 -1.36 20.39
C ILE A 29 -0.07 -0.84 21.74
N VAL A 30 0.79 -0.14 22.49
CA VAL A 30 0.45 0.42 23.81
C VAL A 30 -0.65 1.46 23.69
N LEU A 31 -0.55 2.39 22.72
CA LEU A 31 -1.57 3.40 22.45
C LEU A 31 -2.92 2.75 22.10
N MET A 32 -2.92 1.75 21.22
CA MET A 32 -4.12 1.00 20.85
C MET A 32 -4.77 0.33 22.08
N ARG A 33 -3.97 -0.23 22.97
CA ARG A 33 -4.44 -0.88 24.18
C ARG A 33 -5.04 0.12 25.19
N ILE A 34 -4.40 1.28 25.36
CA ILE A 34 -4.88 2.36 26.25
C ILE A 34 -6.20 2.97 25.75
N MET A 35 -6.30 3.16 24.42
CA MET A 35 -7.51 3.72 23.83
C MET A 35 -8.72 2.78 23.87
N ASN A 36 -8.54 1.54 24.32
CA ASN A 36 -9.60 0.51 24.42
C ASN A 36 -10.53 0.52 23.19
N ALA A 37 -9.93 0.60 22.01
CA ALA A 37 -10.64 0.88 20.77
C ALA A 37 -11.45 -0.35 20.35
N SER A 38 -12.75 -0.29 20.48
CA SER A 38 -13.66 -1.20 19.79
C SER A 38 -13.44 -1.03 18.29
N ILE A 39 -12.83 -2.00 17.65
CA ILE A 39 -12.47 -2.00 16.21
C ILE A 39 -13.69 -1.63 15.34
N ASP A 40 -14.88 -2.07 15.74
CA ASP A 40 -16.12 -1.77 15.02
C ASP A 40 -16.51 -0.29 15.01
N LYS A 41 -16.18 0.45 16.05
CA LYS A 41 -16.47 1.89 16.14
C LYS A 41 -15.56 2.72 15.20
N TYR A 42 -14.36 2.24 14.93
CA TYR A 42 -13.33 2.97 14.17
C TYR A 42 -13.06 2.39 12.78
N ARG A 43 -13.99 1.62 12.21
CA ARG A 43 -13.84 1.00 10.87
C ARG A 43 -13.51 2.01 9.78
N ARG A 44 -14.06 3.21 9.85
CA ARG A 44 -13.84 4.27 8.85
C ARG A 44 -12.42 4.82 8.94
N GLU A 45 -11.97 5.07 10.14
CA GLU A 45 -10.63 5.59 10.44
C GLU A 45 -9.56 4.55 10.05
N ILE A 46 -9.79 3.29 10.38
CA ILE A 46 -8.90 2.18 9.95
C ILE A 46 -8.81 2.10 8.43
N ALA A 47 -9.94 2.25 7.72
CA ALA A 47 -9.94 2.26 6.25
C ALA A 47 -9.22 3.48 5.67
N LEU A 48 -9.25 4.64 6.33
CA LEU A 48 -8.48 5.82 5.94
C LEU A 48 -6.99 5.59 6.11
N PHE A 49 -6.55 5.08 7.28
CA PHE A 49 -5.15 4.74 7.51
C PHE A 49 -4.63 3.67 6.56
N ASP A 50 -5.44 2.65 6.27
CA ASP A 50 -5.13 1.65 5.24
C ASP A 50 -4.92 2.31 3.87
N THR A 51 -5.82 3.23 3.49
CA THR A 51 -5.72 3.98 2.22
C THR A 51 -4.44 4.81 2.13
N MET A 52 -4.08 5.51 3.21
CA MET A 52 -2.82 6.26 3.27
C MET A 52 -1.61 5.32 3.18
N GLY A 53 -1.68 4.18 3.88
CA GLY A 53 -0.64 3.15 3.85
C GLY A 53 -0.41 2.58 2.45
N ILE A 54 -1.48 2.20 1.74
CA ILE A 54 -1.34 1.67 0.38
C ILE A 54 -0.80 2.71 -0.61
N ALA A 55 -1.21 3.98 -0.47
CA ALA A 55 -0.69 5.06 -1.31
C ALA A 55 0.82 5.23 -1.10
N LEU A 56 1.25 5.35 0.15
CA LEU A 56 2.65 5.51 0.52
C LEU A 56 3.50 4.31 0.04
N PHE A 57 3.07 3.09 0.36
CA PHE A 57 3.85 1.89 0.03
C PHE A 57 3.86 1.55 -1.46
N THR A 58 2.81 1.92 -2.22
CA THR A 58 2.83 1.80 -3.68
C THR A 58 3.92 2.69 -4.27
N VAL A 59 3.90 3.99 -3.94
CA VAL A 59 4.84 4.95 -4.50
C VAL A 59 6.28 4.64 -4.08
N LEU A 60 6.52 4.40 -2.79
CA LEU A 60 7.83 3.99 -2.27
C LEU A 60 8.32 2.66 -2.88
N GLY A 61 7.41 1.71 -3.07
CA GLY A 61 7.74 0.42 -3.67
C GLY A 61 8.14 0.55 -5.13
N THR A 62 7.39 1.34 -5.91
CA THR A 62 7.68 1.62 -7.33
C THR A 62 9.01 2.36 -7.46
N ALA A 63 9.19 3.45 -6.70
CA ALA A 63 10.41 4.26 -6.73
C ALA A 63 11.65 3.42 -6.41
N LYS A 64 11.62 2.66 -5.30
CA LYS A 64 12.76 1.83 -4.90
C LYS A 64 13.11 0.76 -5.93
N THR A 65 12.09 0.18 -6.58
CA THR A 65 12.33 -0.84 -7.62
C THR A 65 12.96 -0.23 -8.87
N LEU A 66 12.54 1.00 -9.26
CA LEU A 66 13.20 1.77 -10.32
C LEU A 66 14.65 2.12 -9.98
N ASP A 67 14.91 2.57 -8.76
CA ASP A 67 16.25 2.93 -8.30
C ASP A 67 17.23 1.73 -8.31
N LEU A 68 16.70 0.52 -8.21
CA LEU A 68 17.48 -0.73 -8.37
C LEU A 68 17.70 -1.13 -9.85
N GLY A 69 17.22 -0.32 -10.80
CA GLY A 69 17.42 -0.54 -12.24
C GLY A 69 16.46 -1.55 -12.88
N PHE A 70 15.39 -1.93 -12.21
CA PHE A 70 14.40 -2.83 -12.80
C PHE A 70 13.51 -2.11 -13.82
N HIS A 71 12.97 -2.89 -14.77
CA HIS A 71 12.07 -2.37 -15.79
C HIS A 71 10.82 -1.69 -15.16
N PRO A 72 10.32 -0.56 -15.71
CA PRO A 72 9.18 0.19 -15.15
C PRO A 72 7.93 -0.65 -14.87
N VAL A 73 7.60 -1.60 -15.74
CA VAL A 73 6.46 -2.51 -15.52
C VAL A 73 6.66 -3.35 -14.25
N ILE A 74 7.87 -3.86 -14.02
CA ILE A 74 8.20 -4.61 -12.79
C ILE A 74 8.10 -3.68 -11.58
N ALA A 75 8.56 -2.43 -11.71
CA ALA A 75 8.48 -1.45 -10.64
C ALA A 75 7.02 -1.16 -10.22
N ALA A 76 6.10 -1.02 -11.18
CA ALA A 76 4.67 -0.84 -10.89
C ALA A 76 4.07 -2.04 -10.15
N ILE A 77 4.37 -3.25 -10.63
CA ILE A 77 3.90 -4.50 -10.00
C ILE A 77 4.45 -4.63 -8.58
N MET A 78 5.73 -4.34 -8.37
CA MET A 78 6.37 -4.41 -7.05
C MET A 78 5.87 -3.33 -6.09
N GLY A 79 5.52 -2.15 -6.59
CA GLY A 79 4.85 -1.11 -5.83
C GLY A 79 3.49 -1.57 -5.32
N MET A 80 2.63 -2.05 -6.23
CA MET A 80 1.33 -2.63 -5.88
C MET A 80 1.49 -3.80 -4.90
N PHE A 81 2.37 -4.75 -5.17
CA PHE A 81 2.62 -5.90 -4.31
C PHE A 81 3.04 -5.47 -2.90
N THR A 82 3.93 -4.49 -2.78
CA THR A 82 4.39 -3.97 -1.50
C THR A 82 3.25 -3.39 -0.68
N ALA A 83 2.37 -2.64 -1.32
CA ALA A 83 1.22 -2.01 -0.67
C ALA A 83 0.17 -3.04 -0.22
N VAL A 84 -0.18 -3.96 -1.11
CA VAL A 84 -1.25 -4.94 -0.90
C VAL A 84 -0.87 -6.00 0.13
N MET A 85 0.40 -6.44 0.11
CA MET A 85 0.87 -7.55 0.95
C MET A 85 0.74 -7.29 2.44
N GLY A 86 0.89 -6.03 2.87
CA GLY A 86 0.69 -5.64 4.27
C GLY A 86 -0.75 -5.93 4.74
N GLY A 87 -1.74 -5.54 3.93
CA GLY A 87 -3.15 -5.80 4.20
C GLY A 87 -3.51 -7.29 4.16
N VAL A 88 -2.94 -8.02 3.20
CA VAL A 88 -3.15 -9.48 3.09
C VAL A 88 -2.62 -10.21 4.33
N LEU A 89 -1.40 -9.91 4.76
CA LEU A 89 -0.82 -10.52 5.95
C LEU A 89 -1.62 -10.19 7.21
N ARG A 90 -1.99 -8.93 7.40
CA ARG A 90 -2.82 -8.50 8.53
C ARG A 90 -4.13 -9.30 8.57
N ASP A 91 -4.87 -9.33 7.47
CA ASP A 91 -6.18 -9.96 7.41
C ASP A 91 -6.09 -11.49 7.61
N THR A 92 -5.04 -12.11 7.06
CA THR A 92 -4.77 -13.54 7.25
C THR A 92 -4.46 -13.86 8.72
N LEU A 93 -3.65 -13.04 9.38
CA LEU A 93 -3.28 -13.24 10.80
C LEU A 93 -4.49 -13.12 11.75
N ILE A 94 -5.47 -12.27 11.42
CA ILE A 94 -6.71 -12.14 12.20
C ILE A 94 -7.82 -13.08 11.71
N ASN A 95 -7.50 -14.03 10.82
CA ASN A 95 -8.43 -14.99 10.24
C ASN A 95 -9.62 -14.32 9.53
N ALA A 96 -9.39 -13.17 8.91
CA ALA A 96 -10.36 -12.46 8.09
C ALA A 96 -10.05 -12.65 6.59
N THR A 97 -11.09 -12.61 5.76
CA THR A 97 -10.88 -12.64 4.31
C THR A 97 -10.18 -11.35 3.86
N PRO A 98 -8.98 -11.42 3.23
CA PRO A 98 -8.25 -10.23 2.79
C PRO A 98 -9.08 -9.30 1.90
N VAL A 99 -8.93 -8.00 2.11
CA VAL A 99 -9.68 -6.95 1.39
C VAL A 99 -9.48 -7.04 -0.12
N ILE A 100 -8.31 -7.49 -0.59
CA ILE A 100 -8.02 -7.68 -2.01
C ILE A 100 -9.00 -8.65 -2.69
N PHE A 101 -9.49 -9.67 -1.97
CA PHE A 101 -10.46 -10.63 -2.50
C PHE A 101 -11.91 -10.14 -2.40
N ARG A 102 -12.15 -9.12 -1.58
CA ARG A 102 -13.50 -8.55 -1.39
C ARG A 102 -13.75 -7.34 -2.29
N LYS A 103 -12.71 -6.56 -2.59
CA LYS A 103 -12.80 -5.28 -3.31
C LYS A 103 -11.69 -5.18 -4.35
N GLU A 104 -12.02 -5.46 -5.59
CA GLU A 104 -11.09 -5.47 -6.72
C GLU A 104 -10.43 -4.10 -7.01
N ILE A 105 -11.06 -3.00 -6.59
CA ILE A 105 -10.51 -1.63 -6.74
C ILE A 105 -9.42 -1.32 -5.71
N TYR A 106 -8.95 -2.29 -4.95
CA TYR A 106 -7.83 -2.11 -4.04
C TYR A 106 -6.48 -2.14 -4.77
N ALA A 107 -6.23 -3.22 -5.50
CA ALA A 107 -5.00 -3.39 -6.27
C ALA A 107 -4.96 -2.49 -7.52
N THR A 108 -6.10 -2.29 -8.18
CA THR A 108 -6.21 -1.40 -9.35
C THR A 108 -5.91 0.05 -9.02
N ALA A 109 -6.33 0.56 -7.86
CA ALA A 109 -5.98 1.91 -7.41
C ALA A 109 -4.46 2.06 -7.25
N CYS A 110 -3.78 1.05 -6.68
CA CYS A 110 -2.33 1.04 -6.57
C CYS A 110 -1.65 1.05 -7.95
N LEU A 111 -2.13 0.23 -8.90
CA LEU A 111 -1.58 0.19 -10.26
C LEU A 111 -1.75 1.53 -10.98
N VAL A 112 -2.92 2.16 -10.90
CA VAL A 112 -3.15 3.47 -11.51
C VAL A 112 -2.18 4.52 -10.96
N GLY A 113 -1.97 4.55 -9.65
CA GLY A 113 -1.01 5.47 -9.04
C GLY A 113 0.44 5.15 -9.38
N ALA A 114 0.81 3.85 -9.46
CA ALA A 114 2.14 3.44 -9.89
C ALA A 114 2.42 3.83 -11.35
N VAL A 115 1.43 3.67 -12.24
CA VAL A 115 1.54 4.10 -13.65
C VAL A 115 1.71 5.62 -13.75
N LEU A 116 0.92 6.40 -13.00
CA LEU A 116 1.11 7.85 -12.96
C LEU A 116 2.52 8.21 -12.49
N PHE A 117 3.00 7.54 -11.43
CA PHE A 117 4.37 7.76 -10.94
C PHE A 117 5.41 7.53 -12.03
N LEU A 118 5.30 6.45 -12.79
CA LEU A 118 6.21 6.12 -13.90
C LEU A 118 6.15 7.14 -15.03
N ILE A 119 4.95 7.62 -15.37
CA ILE A 119 4.76 8.66 -16.39
C ILE A 119 5.46 9.95 -15.96
N LEU A 120 5.21 10.41 -14.73
CA LEU A 120 5.81 11.64 -14.22
C LEU A 120 7.34 11.51 -14.08
N ASP A 121 7.82 10.34 -13.71
CA ASP A 121 9.26 10.04 -13.63
C ASP A 121 9.92 10.11 -15.01
N SER A 122 9.25 9.62 -16.07
CA SER A 122 9.75 9.70 -17.45
C SER A 122 9.80 11.13 -18.01
N PHE A 123 9.09 12.08 -17.42
CA PHE A 123 9.15 13.51 -17.74
C PHE A 123 10.10 14.30 -16.82
N ASP A 124 10.94 13.63 -16.04
CA ASP A 124 11.88 14.24 -15.09
C ASP A 124 11.22 15.21 -14.09
N VAL A 125 9.94 14.96 -13.75
CA VAL A 125 9.23 15.75 -12.76
C VAL A 125 9.91 15.60 -11.39
N ASN A 126 10.01 16.71 -10.65
CA ASN A 126 10.58 16.70 -9.31
C ASN A 126 10.01 15.54 -8.47
N ARG A 127 10.91 14.72 -7.93
CA ARG A 127 10.55 13.45 -7.26
C ARG A 127 9.57 13.64 -6.10
N THR A 128 9.73 14.71 -5.32
CA THR A 128 8.80 15.01 -4.23
C THR A 128 7.39 15.29 -4.74
N PHE A 129 7.29 16.08 -5.81
CA PHE A 129 6.01 16.41 -6.43
C PHE A 129 5.34 15.16 -7.03
N ASN A 130 6.12 14.32 -7.70
CA ASN A 130 5.66 13.03 -8.24
C ASN A 130 5.09 12.13 -7.13
N PHE A 131 5.80 12.01 -5.99
CA PHE A 131 5.34 11.26 -4.82
C PHE A 131 3.98 11.73 -4.31
N VAL A 132 3.85 13.04 -4.13
CA VAL A 132 2.60 13.64 -3.62
C VAL A 132 1.45 13.42 -4.60
N LEU A 133 1.66 13.70 -5.89
CA LEU A 133 0.62 13.63 -6.90
C LEU A 133 0.12 12.19 -7.09
N SER A 134 1.05 11.24 -7.22
CA SER A 134 0.73 9.81 -7.38
C SER A 134 0.05 9.24 -6.13
N GLY A 135 0.52 9.63 -4.94
CA GLY A 135 -0.10 9.24 -3.68
C GLY A 135 -1.52 9.80 -3.53
N MET A 136 -1.73 11.08 -3.86
CA MET A 136 -3.05 11.70 -3.84
C MET A 136 -4.02 11.05 -4.82
N LEU A 137 -3.55 10.67 -6.01
CA LEU A 137 -4.39 9.95 -6.98
C LEU A 137 -4.87 8.62 -6.40
N ILE A 138 -3.97 7.82 -5.78
CA ILE A 138 -4.35 6.55 -5.15
C ILE A 138 -5.41 6.78 -4.07
N ILE A 139 -5.18 7.76 -3.19
CA ILE A 139 -6.13 8.09 -2.11
C ILE A 139 -7.48 8.47 -2.70
N THR A 140 -7.50 9.34 -3.70
CA THR A 140 -8.74 9.83 -4.34
C THR A 140 -9.50 8.68 -4.99
N VAL A 141 -8.85 7.87 -5.83
CA VAL A 141 -9.48 6.71 -6.49
C VAL A 141 -10.04 5.74 -5.45
N ARG A 142 -9.29 5.48 -4.39
CA ARG A 142 -9.69 4.58 -3.31
C ARG A 142 -10.88 5.12 -2.52
N GLN A 143 -10.89 6.42 -2.17
CA GLN A 143 -12.01 7.05 -1.45
C GLN A 143 -13.27 7.09 -2.31
N LEU A 144 -13.16 7.41 -3.59
CA LEU A 144 -14.29 7.37 -4.53
C LEU A 144 -14.84 5.94 -4.66
N ALA A 145 -13.96 4.95 -4.78
CA ALA A 145 -14.37 3.55 -4.85
C ALA A 145 -15.10 3.07 -3.59
N ILE A 146 -14.69 3.55 -2.40
CA ILE A 146 -15.36 3.26 -1.14
C ILE A 146 -16.71 3.97 -1.08
N TYR A 147 -16.76 5.25 -1.47
CA TYR A 147 -17.96 6.08 -1.40
C TYR A 147 -19.06 5.61 -2.35
N TYR A 148 -18.70 5.31 -3.60
CA TYR A 148 -19.64 4.85 -4.63
C TYR A 148 -19.87 3.34 -4.64
N HIS A 149 -19.27 2.60 -3.69
CA HIS A 149 -19.34 1.12 -3.62
C HIS A 149 -18.96 0.45 -4.94
N TRP A 150 -18.00 1.00 -5.66
CA TRP A 150 -17.52 0.42 -6.92
C TRP A 150 -16.99 -0.99 -6.69
N SER A 151 -17.53 -1.92 -7.42
CA SER A 151 -17.03 -3.29 -7.54
C SER A 151 -16.88 -3.62 -9.01
N VAL A 152 -15.78 -4.27 -9.39
CA VAL A 152 -15.63 -4.79 -10.75
C VAL A 152 -16.60 -5.96 -10.92
N PRO A 153 -17.29 -6.07 -12.08
CA PRO A 153 -18.20 -7.18 -12.32
C PRO A 153 -17.45 -8.51 -12.17
N LYS A 154 -17.98 -9.41 -11.35
CA LYS A 154 -17.41 -10.75 -11.19
C LYS A 154 -17.49 -11.49 -12.52
N PHE A 155 -16.38 -11.70 -13.18
CA PHE A 155 -16.25 -12.64 -14.29
C PHE A 155 -16.27 -14.06 -13.70
N GLY A 156 -17.46 -14.63 -13.58
CA GLY A 156 -17.63 -16.00 -13.11
C GLY A 156 -19.10 -16.27 -12.85
N LYS A 157 -19.74 -16.98 -13.76
CA LYS A 157 -21.01 -17.64 -13.51
C LYS A 157 -20.80 -18.67 -12.41
N SER A 158 -21.66 -18.64 -11.40
CA SER A 158 -21.91 -19.77 -10.51
C SER A 158 -22.24 -21.02 -11.29
#